data_9cc4e9724c54104bfee9dd7508978e3a
#
_entry.id   9cc4e9724c54104bfee9dd7508978e3a
#
_cell.length_a   1.000
_cell.length_b   1.000
_cell.length_c   1.000
_cell.angle_alpha   90.00
_cell.angle_beta   90.00
_cell.angle_gamma   90.00
#
_symmetry.space_group_name_H-M   'P 1'
#
loop_
_entity.id
_entity.type
_entity.pdbx_description
1 polymer ?
#
loop_
_entity_poly.entity_id
_entity_poly.type
_entity_poly.pdbx_seq_one_letter_code
_entity_poly.pdbx_strand_id
1 'polypeptide(L)'
;MRLVGAAGGSTHIPRRVLGAVASSPDLSAGNCKMGITKRGPCEKSGENEGREKEAAAAAGRFAGVPEAEKGSDVDSDSDLETEGTHGLGELVKETLYLRSCRVHSVVPASCFLRQGRDPELNLRHRGLGPQGAQALASSLNSNPYVKRLDLRDNGLCGAGTEALASALSKSSCICDVDLSENQLGAVGAQAICAALIANPTMQKVQLAGNGLEEQAAQYLAELLLAHTGLKFLDLSYNQLNDQAGETLGPALAENTGLIELNISWNHLRGPGAIAFARGLEANIFLRVLDISYNGFGDPGASAVGEALRTNNVLEELNVSNNRISAVGALSLGRGLRVNQTLRSLVEIQVNREFDDLASSVKAVLPGLCIKTAAHRVEYKKQLLPVFRSSQPASAPK
;
A
#
# COMPACT_ATOMS: atom_id res chain seq x y z
N MET A 1 1.69 -20.94 64.30
CA MET A 1 1.82 -20.04 65.48
C MET A 1 2.10 -18.66 64.96
N ARG A 2 1.11 -17.80 65.15
CA ARG A 2 1.11 -16.35 65.43
C ARG A 2 2.05 -15.48 64.57
N LEU A 3 1.53 -14.64 63.70
CA LEU A 3 0.77 -13.36 63.81
C LEU A 3 1.64 -12.16 64.26
N VAL A 4 1.35 -11.06 63.59
CA VAL A 4 1.39 -9.61 63.94
C VAL A 4 2.55 -8.90 63.23
N GLY A 5 2.40 -7.81 62.55
CA GLY A 5 1.35 -6.83 62.21
C GLY A 5 1.98 -5.56 61.69
N ALA A 6 1.35 -4.97 60.76
CA ALA A 6 0.87 -3.59 60.58
C ALA A 6 1.80 -2.39 60.80
N ALA A 7 1.68 -1.47 59.92
CA ALA A 7 1.48 -0.02 59.86
C ALA A 7 2.37 0.58 58.77
N GLY A 8 1.94 1.30 57.74
CA GLY A 8 1.07 2.45 57.74
C GLY A 8 1.92 3.73 57.66
N GLY A 9 1.94 4.38 56.50
CA GLY A 9 2.66 5.63 56.35
C GLY A 9 2.39 6.28 54.98
N SER A 10 1.30 7.02 54.89
CA SER A 10 0.96 7.96 53.81
C SER A 10 1.68 9.26 54.03
N THR A 11 2.31 9.84 53.00
CA THR A 11 2.59 11.30 52.94
C THR A 11 2.71 11.73 51.50
N HIS A 12 1.67 12.42 51.04
CA HIS A 12 1.59 13.78 50.51
C HIS A 12 2.60 14.25 49.46
N ILE A 13 1.98 14.63 48.33
CA ILE A 13 2.43 15.52 47.24
C ILE A 13 2.73 16.93 47.78
N PRO A 14 3.58 17.71 47.13
CA PRO A 14 3.12 19.01 46.70
C PRO A 14 3.41 19.34 45.21
N ARG A 15 2.39 19.93 44.59
CA ARG A 15 2.47 20.78 43.39
C ARG A 15 3.21 22.06 43.64
N ARG A 16 4.00 22.54 42.64
CA ARG A 16 4.20 23.95 42.26
C ARG A 16 4.74 23.96 40.83
N VAL A 17 4.03 24.43 39.82
CA VAL A 17 3.55 25.76 39.42
C VAL A 17 4.67 26.71 38.94
N LEU A 18 4.60 26.99 37.64
CA LEU A 18 4.95 28.19 36.85
C LEU A 18 6.41 28.63 36.71
N GLY A 19 6.77 28.87 35.45
CA GLY A 19 7.81 29.78 35.00
C GLY A 19 7.96 29.76 33.48
N ALA A 20 7.28 30.68 32.81
CA ALA A 20 7.45 31.00 31.40
C ALA A 20 8.75 31.78 31.18
N VAL A 21 9.27 31.80 29.98
CA VAL A 21 9.73 32.93 29.16
C VAL A 21 10.90 32.56 28.25
N ALA A 22 10.59 32.57 26.96
CA ALA A 22 11.16 33.31 25.83
C ALA A 22 12.51 32.88 25.21
N SER A 23 12.40 32.92 23.90
CA SER A 23 13.25 33.42 22.82
C SER A 23 14.22 32.48 22.13
N SER A 24 13.88 32.34 20.85
CA SER A 24 14.73 31.88 19.74
C SER A 24 16.01 32.70 19.59
N PRO A 25 17.00 32.22 18.88
CA PRO A 25 17.18 32.81 17.56
C PRO A 25 17.47 31.80 16.39
N ASP A 26 17.11 32.29 15.23
CA ASP A 26 17.42 31.85 13.89
C ASP A 26 18.88 31.43 13.63
N LEU A 27 19.03 30.42 12.72
CA LEU A 27 20.10 30.42 11.72
C LEU A 27 19.72 29.54 10.52
N SER A 28 19.27 30.20 9.46
CA SER A 28 19.57 30.10 8.01
C SER A 28 20.02 28.74 7.44
N ALA A 29 19.21 28.10 6.65
CA ALA A 29 19.11 28.14 5.19
C ALA A 29 20.32 27.58 4.41
N GLY A 30 20.16 26.36 3.90
CA GLY A 30 20.93 25.78 2.82
C GLY A 30 19.97 25.16 1.80
N ASN A 31 19.61 25.91 0.78
CA ASN A 31 18.76 25.54 -0.35
C ASN A 31 19.42 24.44 -1.19
N CYS A 32 18.79 23.30 -1.35
CA CYS A 32 18.96 22.45 -2.51
C CYS A 32 17.64 22.39 -3.28
N LYS A 33 17.57 23.16 -4.36
CA LYS A 33 16.42 23.18 -5.28
C LYS A 33 16.45 21.96 -6.17
N MET A 34 15.54 21.01 -5.96
CA MET A 34 15.08 20.13 -7.03
C MET A 34 13.71 20.64 -7.49
N GLY A 35 13.62 20.94 -8.78
CA GLY A 35 12.42 21.45 -9.40
C GLY A 35 11.31 20.40 -9.44
N ILE A 36 10.27 20.64 -8.66
CA ILE A 36 9.00 19.96 -8.79
C ILE A 36 8.08 20.89 -9.57
N THR A 37 7.70 20.48 -10.76
CA THR A 37 6.63 21.14 -11.53
C THR A 37 5.33 21.04 -10.75
N LYS A 38 4.93 22.15 -10.16
CA LYS A 38 3.63 22.32 -9.51
C LYS A 38 2.53 22.28 -10.58
N ARG A 39 1.69 21.24 -10.56
CA ARG A 39 0.33 21.36 -11.08
C ARG A 39 -0.53 21.90 -9.94
N GLY A 40 -1.24 23.01 -10.24
CA GLY A 40 -1.99 23.79 -9.27
C GLY A 40 -3.20 23.05 -8.67
N PRO A 41 -3.77 23.64 -7.59
CA PRO A 41 -4.87 23.01 -6.85
C PRO A 41 -6.19 23.10 -7.64
N CYS A 42 -7.01 22.07 -7.48
CA CYS A 42 -8.38 22.03 -7.99
C CYS A 42 -9.22 23.09 -7.28
N GLU A 43 -9.58 24.16 -8.00
CA GLU A 43 -10.41 25.24 -7.49
C GLU A 43 -11.86 24.78 -7.35
N LYS A 44 -12.42 25.10 -6.18
CA LYS A 44 -13.85 25.05 -5.89
C LYS A 44 -14.56 26.10 -6.73
N SER A 45 -15.43 25.72 -7.65
CA SER A 45 -16.37 26.64 -8.26
C SER A 45 -17.61 26.77 -7.38
N GLY A 46 -17.84 28.00 -6.95
CA GLY A 46 -18.96 28.42 -6.13
C GLY A 46 -20.31 28.45 -6.87
N GLU A 47 -21.28 28.49 -6.04
CA GLU A 47 -22.69 28.65 -6.28
C GLU A 47 -23.06 29.74 -7.29
N ASN A 48 -24.03 29.43 -8.14
CA ASN A 48 -24.88 30.46 -8.70
C ASN A 48 -26.31 29.96 -8.86
N GLU A 49 -27.18 30.61 -8.10
CA GLU A 49 -28.61 30.44 -8.14
C GLU A 49 -29.26 31.01 -9.40
N GLY A 50 -30.34 30.38 -9.83
CA GLY A 50 -31.48 31.04 -10.38
C GLY A 50 -31.67 31.08 -11.88
N ARG A 51 -32.55 30.26 -12.42
CA ARG A 51 -33.79 30.72 -13.09
C ARG A 51 -34.54 29.55 -13.75
N GLU A 52 -35.73 29.37 -13.24
CA GLU A 52 -36.80 28.63 -13.89
C GLU A 52 -37.13 29.19 -15.27
N LYS A 53 -37.42 28.32 -16.23
CA LYS A 53 -38.51 28.48 -17.17
C LYS A 53 -38.91 27.16 -17.82
N GLU A 54 -40.20 26.88 -17.69
CA GLU A 54 -41.01 25.87 -18.34
C GLU A 54 -40.87 25.88 -19.85
N ALA A 55 -40.94 24.69 -20.47
CA ALA A 55 -41.70 24.51 -21.72
C ALA A 55 -42.08 23.01 -21.85
N ALA A 56 -43.38 22.86 -22.07
CA ALA A 56 -44.14 21.61 -22.13
C ALA A 56 -44.06 20.86 -23.45
N ALA A 57 -44.33 19.57 -23.34
CA ALA A 57 -45.12 18.70 -24.24
C ALA A 57 -44.73 18.52 -25.70
N ALA A 58 -44.49 17.26 -26.06
CA ALA A 58 -45.18 16.65 -27.21
C ALA A 58 -45.18 15.13 -27.06
N ALA A 59 -46.36 14.58 -26.95
CA ALA A 59 -46.69 13.16 -27.01
C ALA A 59 -46.68 12.67 -28.48
N GLY A 60 -46.17 11.48 -28.69
CA GLY A 60 -46.27 10.77 -29.97
C GLY A 60 -46.41 9.26 -29.74
N ARG A 61 -47.67 8.83 -29.78
CA ARG A 61 -48.09 7.41 -29.82
C ARG A 61 -47.67 6.78 -31.14
N PHE A 62 -47.19 5.55 -31.11
CA PHE A 62 -47.57 4.55 -32.13
C PHE A 62 -47.60 3.15 -31.50
N ALA A 63 -48.78 2.56 -31.65
CA ALA A 63 -49.14 1.16 -31.35
C ALA A 63 -48.78 0.25 -32.52
N GLY A 64 -48.64 -1.04 -32.26
CA GLY A 64 -48.66 -2.05 -33.28
C GLY A 64 -48.02 -3.36 -32.83
N VAL A 65 -48.81 -4.22 -32.19
CA VAL A 65 -48.60 -5.68 -32.12
C VAL A 65 -49.16 -6.30 -33.38
N PRO A 66 -48.63 -7.39 -33.93
CA PRO A 66 -49.48 -8.56 -34.17
C PRO A 66 -48.95 -9.87 -33.57
N GLU A 67 -49.92 -10.65 -33.11
CA GLU A 67 -49.84 -12.01 -32.61
C GLU A 67 -49.55 -13.06 -33.68
N ALA A 68 -48.91 -14.12 -33.24
CA ALA A 68 -49.07 -15.56 -33.43
C ALA A 68 -49.20 -16.15 -34.85
N GLU A 69 -48.34 -17.15 -35.12
CA GLU A 69 -48.82 -18.43 -35.60
C GLU A 69 -47.94 -19.60 -35.13
N LYS A 70 -48.60 -20.71 -34.80
CA LYS A 70 -48.11 -22.00 -34.31
C LYS A 70 -47.62 -22.86 -35.47
N GLY A 71 -46.65 -23.71 -35.23
CA GLY A 71 -46.35 -24.84 -36.09
C GLY A 71 -45.09 -25.63 -35.71
N SER A 72 -45.34 -26.72 -35.00
CA SER A 72 -44.88 -28.13 -35.04
C SER A 72 -43.39 -28.45 -34.96
N ASP A 73 -43.10 -29.19 -33.92
CA ASP A 73 -42.23 -30.36 -33.71
C ASP A 73 -41.21 -30.76 -34.79
N VAL A 74 -39.93 -30.84 -34.41
CA VAL A 74 -39.06 -32.00 -34.64
C VAL A 74 -37.93 -32.01 -33.60
N ASP A 75 -37.80 -33.15 -32.93
CA ASP A 75 -36.70 -33.55 -32.07
C ASP A 75 -35.34 -33.46 -32.76
N SER A 76 -34.30 -33.01 -32.08
CA SER A 76 -33.05 -33.76 -31.99
C SER A 76 -31.93 -33.00 -31.25
N ASP A 77 -31.41 -33.68 -30.27
CA ASP A 77 -30.04 -33.69 -29.72
C ASP A 77 -29.45 -32.47 -29.00
N SER A 78 -29.41 -32.71 -27.74
CA SER A 78 -28.44 -32.33 -26.73
C SER A 78 -27.01 -32.24 -27.28
N ASP A 79 -26.42 -31.03 -27.25
CA ASP A 79 -24.98 -30.78 -26.96
C ASP A 79 -24.57 -29.30 -27.10
N LEU A 80 -25.48 -28.34 -26.92
CA LEU A 80 -25.18 -26.92 -27.13
C LEU A 80 -25.48 -26.02 -25.90
N GLU A 81 -25.56 -26.59 -24.69
CA GLU A 81 -25.95 -25.79 -23.50
C GLU A 81 -24.83 -25.22 -22.65
N THR A 82 -23.56 -25.42 -22.97
CA THR A 82 -22.46 -24.91 -22.15
C THR A 82 -21.73 -23.66 -22.67
N GLU A 83 -21.84 -23.35 -23.96
CA GLU A 83 -21.19 -22.16 -24.52
C GLU A 83 -22.04 -20.88 -24.47
N GLY A 84 -23.35 -20.99 -24.44
CA GLY A 84 -24.26 -19.83 -24.49
C GLY A 84 -24.30 -18.98 -23.18
N THR A 85 -24.13 -19.59 -22.02
CA THR A 85 -24.20 -18.87 -20.75
C THR A 85 -22.93 -18.13 -20.43
N HIS A 86 -21.78 -18.56 -20.93
CA HIS A 86 -20.50 -17.90 -20.72
C HIS A 86 -20.32 -16.61 -21.54
N GLY A 87 -20.88 -16.54 -22.74
CA GLY A 87 -20.88 -15.32 -23.57
C GLY A 87 -21.79 -14.21 -23.04
N LEU A 88 -22.90 -14.57 -22.40
CA LEU A 88 -23.84 -13.61 -21.81
C LEU A 88 -23.22 -12.82 -20.64
N GLY A 89 -22.41 -13.46 -19.82
CA GLY A 89 -21.74 -12.79 -18.69
C GLY A 89 -20.71 -11.73 -19.13
N GLU A 90 -19.98 -11.97 -20.21
CA GLU A 90 -19.05 -11.01 -20.81
C GLU A 90 -19.77 -9.81 -21.43
N LEU A 91 -20.82 -10.06 -22.21
CA LEU A 91 -21.66 -9.03 -22.79
C LEU A 91 -22.32 -8.14 -21.72
N VAL A 92 -22.75 -8.71 -20.60
CA VAL A 92 -23.32 -7.96 -19.48
C VAL A 92 -22.27 -7.08 -18.83
N LYS A 93 -21.05 -7.58 -18.59
CA LYS A 93 -19.92 -6.83 -18.02
C LYS A 93 -19.55 -5.63 -18.90
N GLU A 94 -19.38 -5.85 -20.19
CA GLU A 94 -19.05 -4.79 -21.15
C GLU A 94 -20.16 -3.75 -21.26
N THR A 95 -21.39 -4.17 -21.34
CA THR A 95 -22.55 -3.29 -21.39
C THR A 95 -22.68 -2.41 -20.14
N LEU A 96 -22.47 -3.00 -18.95
CA LEU A 96 -22.47 -2.27 -17.68
C LEU A 96 -21.35 -1.24 -17.64
N TYR A 97 -20.15 -1.61 -18.07
CA TYR A 97 -19.02 -0.69 -18.11
C TYR A 97 -19.25 0.48 -19.08
N LEU A 98 -19.66 0.19 -20.32
CA LEU A 98 -19.94 1.22 -21.32
C LEU A 98 -21.07 2.15 -20.89
N ARG A 99 -22.12 1.61 -20.26
CA ARG A 99 -23.20 2.41 -19.69
C ARG A 99 -22.68 3.32 -18.57
N SER A 100 -21.87 2.78 -17.66
CA SER A 100 -21.28 3.54 -16.58
C SER A 100 -20.33 4.63 -17.10
N CYS A 101 -19.52 4.35 -18.11
CA CYS A 101 -18.68 5.36 -18.78
C CYS A 101 -19.48 6.51 -19.35
N ARG A 102 -20.66 6.23 -19.95
CA ARG A 102 -21.56 7.28 -20.45
C ARG A 102 -22.13 8.13 -19.32
N VAL A 103 -22.55 7.50 -18.21
CA VAL A 103 -23.09 8.22 -17.03
C VAL A 103 -22.04 9.15 -16.43
N HIS A 104 -20.81 8.70 -16.32
CA HIS A 104 -19.70 9.49 -15.74
C HIS A 104 -18.95 10.34 -16.76
N SER A 105 -19.40 10.36 -18.03
CA SER A 105 -18.79 11.13 -19.14
C SER A 105 -17.29 10.83 -19.32
N VAL A 106 -16.89 9.56 -19.19
CA VAL A 106 -15.51 9.12 -19.35
C VAL A 106 -15.32 8.23 -20.57
N VAL A 107 -14.11 8.28 -21.15
CA VAL A 107 -13.74 7.40 -22.26
C VAL A 107 -13.49 6.00 -21.75
N PRO A 108 -14.14 4.97 -22.35
CA PRO A 108 -13.92 3.59 -21.95
C PRO A 108 -12.46 3.14 -22.14
N ALA A 109 -11.89 2.49 -21.14
CA ALA A 109 -10.57 1.88 -21.23
C ALA A 109 -10.63 0.62 -22.12
N SER A 110 -10.01 0.67 -23.29
CA SER A 110 -10.04 -0.45 -24.28
C SER A 110 -9.39 -1.73 -23.74
N CYS A 111 -8.45 -1.63 -22.81
CA CYS A 111 -7.86 -2.81 -22.15
C CYS A 111 -8.87 -3.54 -21.26
N PHE A 112 -9.79 -2.83 -20.61
CA PHE A 112 -10.86 -3.45 -19.84
C PHE A 112 -11.84 -4.23 -20.76
N LEU A 113 -12.18 -3.64 -21.89
CA LEU A 113 -13.08 -4.29 -22.88
C LEU A 113 -12.44 -5.53 -23.52
N ARG A 114 -11.12 -5.55 -23.68
CA ARG A 114 -10.38 -6.67 -24.29
C ARG A 114 -9.88 -7.71 -23.29
N GLN A 115 -10.12 -7.51 -22.00
CA GLN A 115 -9.58 -8.38 -20.96
C GLN A 115 -10.09 -9.83 -21.04
N GLY A 116 -11.35 -10.04 -21.49
CA GLY A 116 -11.95 -11.37 -21.51
C GLY A 116 -11.96 -12.03 -20.13
N ARG A 117 -11.40 -13.24 -20.06
CA ARG A 117 -11.30 -14.06 -18.83
C ARG A 117 -9.92 -14.00 -18.17
N ASP A 118 -9.06 -13.06 -18.57
CA ASP A 118 -7.74 -12.92 -17.98
C ASP A 118 -7.86 -12.61 -16.48
N PRO A 119 -7.17 -13.34 -15.59
CA PRO A 119 -7.17 -13.07 -14.17
C PRO A 119 -6.44 -11.78 -13.79
N GLU A 120 -5.64 -11.18 -14.68
CA GLU A 120 -4.94 -9.93 -14.47
C GLU A 120 -5.56 -8.79 -15.28
N LEU A 121 -6.05 -7.75 -14.61
CA LEU A 121 -6.50 -6.50 -15.22
C LEU A 121 -5.49 -5.41 -14.96
N ASN A 122 -4.71 -5.07 -15.98
CA ASN A 122 -3.71 -4.01 -15.93
C ASN A 122 -4.24 -2.72 -16.58
N LEU A 123 -4.54 -1.73 -15.72
CA LEU A 123 -5.00 -0.39 -16.12
C LEU A 123 -4.01 0.71 -15.70
N ARG A 124 -2.75 0.37 -15.44
CA ARG A 124 -1.69 1.30 -15.03
C ARG A 124 -1.53 2.44 -16.04
N HIS A 125 -1.31 3.66 -15.53
CA HIS A 125 -1.03 4.88 -16.33
C HIS A 125 -2.13 5.20 -17.38
N ARG A 126 -3.40 5.01 -17.05
CA ARG A 126 -4.52 5.29 -17.97
C ARG A 126 -5.21 6.64 -17.72
N GLY A 127 -4.84 7.33 -16.64
CA GLY A 127 -5.46 8.61 -16.29
C GLY A 127 -6.97 8.49 -16.04
N LEU A 128 -7.40 7.43 -15.39
CA LEU A 128 -8.82 7.14 -15.16
C LEU A 128 -9.51 8.27 -14.37
N GLY A 129 -8.79 8.88 -13.45
CA GLY A 129 -9.36 9.86 -12.53
C GLY A 129 -10.47 9.29 -11.64
N PRO A 130 -11.10 10.14 -10.79
CA PRO A 130 -12.17 9.69 -9.91
C PRO A 130 -13.40 9.16 -10.67
N GLN A 131 -13.76 9.79 -11.77
CA GLN A 131 -14.92 9.40 -12.59
C GLN A 131 -14.70 8.07 -13.31
N GLY A 132 -13.47 7.84 -13.80
CA GLY A 132 -13.10 6.54 -14.40
C GLY A 132 -13.10 5.42 -13.38
N ALA A 133 -12.68 5.70 -12.15
CA ALA A 133 -12.78 4.75 -11.03
C ALA A 133 -14.23 4.39 -10.71
N GLN A 134 -15.14 5.37 -10.67
CA GLN A 134 -16.58 5.18 -10.46
C GLN A 134 -17.19 4.31 -11.57
N ALA A 135 -16.82 4.59 -12.83
CA ALA A 135 -17.29 3.80 -13.96
C ALA A 135 -16.80 2.35 -13.89
N LEU A 136 -15.54 2.14 -13.51
CA LEU A 136 -14.93 0.82 -13.37
C LEU A 136 -15.53 0.01 -12.22
N ALA A 137 -15.75 0.65 -11.07
CA ALA A 137 -16.26 0.01 -9.84
C ALA A 137 -17.58 -0.75 -10.07
N SER A 138 -18.49 -0.17 -10.86
CA SER A 138 -19.79 -0.78 -11.17
C SER A 138 -19.66 -2.12 -11.90
N SER A 139 -18.60 -2.30 -12.69
CA SER A 139 -18.36 -3.48 -13.52
C SER A 139 -17.49 -4.51 -12.82
N LEU A 140 -16.63 -4.11 -11.89
CA LEU A 140 -15.81 -5.02 -11.10
C LEU A 140 -16.65 -5.94 -10.21
N ASN A 141 -17.77 -5.45 -9.68
CA ASN A 141 -18.69 -6.23 -8.85
C ASN A 141 -19.23 -7.49 -9.56
N SER A 142 -19.34 -7.43 -10.87
CA SER A 142 -19.89 -8.52 -11.68
C SER A 142 -18.82 -9.30 -12.44
N ASN A 143 -17.54 -9.04 -12.17
CA ASN A 143 -16.44 -9.71 -12.84
C ASN A 143 -15.86 -10.85 -11.98
N PRO A 144 -16.14 -12.13 -12.33
CA PRO A 144 -15.67 -13.26 -11.55
C PRO A 144 -14.23 -13.69 -11.89
N TYR A 145 -13.60 -13.09 -12.91
CA TYR A 145 -12.31 -13.57 -13.44
C TYR A 145 -11.12 -12.82 -12.86
N VAL A 146 -11.27 -11.51 -12.57
CA VAL A 146 -10.16 -10.67 -12.11
C VAL A 146 -9.74 -11.07 -10.70
N LYS A 147 -8.50 -11.55 -10.59
CA LYS A 147 -7.82 -11.85 -9.33
C LYS A 147 -6.82 -10.76 -8.96
N ARG A 148 -6.15 -10.19 -9.95
CA ARG A 148 -5.20 -9.09 -9.80
C ARG A 148 -5.67 -7.85 -10.54
N LEU A 149 -5.74 -6.73 -9.83
CA LEU A 149 -6.15 -5.44 -10.34
C LEU A 149 -5.01 -4.42 -10.16
N ASP A 150 -4.43 -3.96 -11.27
CA ASP A 150 -3.38 -2.93 -11.26
C ASP A 150 -3.97 -1.60 -11.76
N LEU A 151 -4.09 -0.64 -10.81
CA LEU A 151 -4.61 0.72 -11.04
C LEU A 151 -3.56 1.79 -10.74
N ARG A 152 -2.29 1.43 -10.70
CA ARG A 152 -1.21 2.36 -10.39
C ARG A 152 -1.20 3.57 -11.31
N ASP A 153 -0.92 4.75 -10.74
CA ASP A 153 -0.78 6.04 -11.42
C ASP A 153 -1.97 6.37 -12.35
N ASN A 154 -3.15 6.49 -11.72
CA ASN A 154 -4.39 6.86 -12.41
C ASN A 154 -5.03 8.14 -11.89
N GLY A 155 -4.47 8.79 -10.85
CA GLY A 155 -5.03 10.01 -10.26
C GLY A 155 -6.42 9.80 -9.67
N LEU A 156 -6.64 8.68 -8.97
CA LEU A 156 -7.95 8.29 -8.44
C LEU A 156 -8.46 9.24 -7.36
N CYS A 157 -7.54 9.83 -6.58
CA CYS A 157 -7.85 10.65 -5.41
C CYS A 157 -8.75 9.93 -4.39
N GLY A 158 -9.17 10.61 -3.33
CA GLY A 158 -10.07 10.04 -2.32
C GLY A 158 -11.40 9.57 -2.88
N ALA A 159 -12.07 10.41 -3.68
CA ALA A 159 -13.41 10.12 -4.23
C ALA A 159 -13.44 8.90 -5.18
N GLY A 160 -12.42 8.73 -6.03
CA GLY A 160 -12.31 7.54 -6.88
C GLY A 160 -12.05 6.28 -6.05
N THR A 161 -11.27 6.43 -4.99
CA THR A 161 -10.95 5.33 -4.08
C THR A 161 -12.18 4.85 -3.30
N GLU A 162 -13.06 5.74 -2.86
CA GLU A 162 -14.33 5.38 -2.20
C GLU A 162 -15.20 4.49 -3.09
N ALA A 163 -15.31 4.83 -4.38
CA ALA A 163 -16.06 4.02 -5.33
C ALA A 163 -15.45 2.63 -5.53
N LEU A 164 -14.11 2.56 -5.68
CA LEU A 164 -13.39 1.29 -5.79
C LEU A 164 -13.47 0.47 -4.50
N ALA A 165 -13.38 1.11 -3.34
CA ALA A 165 -13.51 0.46 -2.04
C ALA A 165 -14.84 -0.29 -1.93
N SER A 166 -15.96 0.33 -2.37
CA SER A 166 -17.26 -0.35 -2.43
C SER A 166 -17.26 -1.59 -3.35
N ALA A 167 -16.51 -1.56 -4.44
CA ALA A 167 -16.38 -2.71 -5.32
C ALA A 167 -15.49 -3.80 -4.72
N LEU A 168 -14.34 -3.42 -4.16
CA LEU A 168 -13.40 -4.34 -3.55
C LEU A 168 -13.97 -5.04 -2.33
N SER A 169 -14.77 -4.36 -1.50
CA SER A 169 -15.43 -4.97 -0.33
C SER A 169 -16.40 -6.09 -0.69
N LYS A 170 -16.97 -6.06 -1.90
CA LYS A 170 -17.95 -7.06 -2.40
C LYS A 170 -17.33 -8.12 -3.28
N SER A 171 -16.11 -7.91 -3.76
CA SER A 171 -15.44 -8.87 -4.64
C SER A 171 -14.98 -10.10 -3.86
N SER A 172 -15.35 -11.27 -4.32
CA SER A 172 -14.86 -12.56 -3.79
C SER A 172 -13.67 -13.12 -4.57
N CYS A 173 -13.25 -12.46 -5.65
CA CYS A 173 -12.24 -12.96 -6.58
C CYS A 173 -10.92 -12.18 -6.52
N ILE A 174 -10.99 -10.85 -6.31
CA ILE A 174 -9.81 -10.00 -6.29
C ILE A 174 -9.04 -10.25 -4.98
N CYS A 175 -7.80 -10.71 -5.13
CA CYS A 175 -6.90 -10.99 -4.01
C CYS A 175 -5.58 -10.19 -4.06
N ASP A 176 -5.29 -9.51 -5.16
CA ASP A 176 -4.11 -8.65 -5.36
C ASP A 176 -4.56 -7.32 -5.96
N VAL A 177 -4.25 -6.20 -5.30
CA VAL A 177 -4.58 -4.85 -5.78
C VAL A 177 -3.40 -3.91 -5.66
N ASP A 178 -3.08 -3.22 -6.76
CA ASP A 178 -2.09 -2.13 -6.79
C ASP A 178 -2.80 -0.79 -7.02
N LEU A 179 -2.83 0.03 -5.97
CA LEU A 179 -3.35 1.40 -5.96
C LEU A 179 -2.23 2.43 -5.79
N SER A 180 -0.98 2.08 -6.04
CA SER A 180 0.17 2.97 -5.87
C SER A 180 0.04 4.24 -6.73
N GLU A 181 0.61 5.35 -6.24
CA GLU A 181 0.71 6.64 -6.95
C GLU A 181 -0.65 7.25 -7.36
N ASN A 182 -1.67 7.16 -6.50
CA ASN A 182 -3.04 7.61 -6.80
C ASN A 182 -3.53 8.80 -5.96
N GLN A 183 -2.68 9.38 -5.12
CA GLN A 183 -3.03 10.55 -4.29
C GLN A 183 -4.23 10.29 -3.37
N LEU A 184 -4.27 9.12 -2.73
CA LEU A 184 -5.40 8.67 -1.91
C LEU A 184 -5.61 9.55 -0.67
N GLY A 185 -4.52 9.99 -0.03
CA GLY A 185 -4.57 10.73 1.23
C GLY A 185 -5.27 9.97 2.35
N ALA A 186 -5.64 10.67 3.42
CA ALA A 186 -6.31 10.06 4.57
C ALA A 186 -7.72 9.52 4.24
N VAL A 187 -8.47 10.23 3.40
CA VAL A 187 -9.83 9.82 2.99
C VAL A 187 -9.80 8.52 2.20
N GLY A 188 -8.90 8.42 1.22
CA GLY A 188 -8.73 7.19 0.45
C GLY A 188 -8.21 6.04 1.31
N ALA A 189 -7.30 6.31 2.26
CA ALA A 189 -6.84 5.30 3.21
C ALA A 189 -7.98 4.74 4.07
N GLN A 190 -8.84 5.62 4.59
CA GLN A 190 -10.02 5.21 5.36
C GLN A 190 -10.92 4.29 4.54
N ALA A 191 -11.28 4.70 3.34
CA ALA A 191 -12.18 3.93 2.47
C ALA A 191 -11.59 2.57 2.10
N ILE A 192 -10.32 2.52 1.70
CA ILE A 192 -9.69 1.27 1.28
C ILE A 192 -9.47 0.33 2.46
N CYS A 193 -9.01 0.81 3.62
CA CYS A 193 -8.82 -0.04 4.79
C CYS A 193 -10.15 -0.66 5.25
N ALA A 194 -11.24 0.11 5.29
CA ALA A 194 -12.57 -0.41 5.61
C ALA A 194 -13.03 -1.49 4.61
N ALA A 195 -12.78 -1.28 3.32
CA ALA A 195 -13.11 -2.26 2.29
C ALA A 195 -12.28 -3.56 2.41
N LEU A 196 -10.99 -3.43 2.72
CA LEU A 196 -10.12 -4.57 2.93
C LEU A 196 -10.53 -5.39 4.16
N ILE A 197 -10.87 -4.73 5.27
CA ILE A 197 -11.39 -5.41 6.47
C ILE A 197 -12.65 -6.21 6.15
N ALA A 198 -13.51 -5.69 5.28
CA ALA A 198 -14.72 -6.39 4.86
C ALA A 198 -14.45 -7.53 3.85
N ASN A 199 -13.28 -7.55 3.19
CA ASN A 199 -12.93 -8.53 2.18
C ASN A 199 -11.80 -9.49 2.65
N PRO A 200 -12.12 -10.65 3.20
CA PRO A 200 -11.12 -11.58 3.71
C PRO A 200 -10.30 -12.28 2.61
N THR A 201 -10.67 -12.17 1.34
CA THR A 201 -9.97 -12.83 0.23
C THR A 201 -8.71 -12.07 -0.20
N MET A 202 -8.57 -10.80 0.23
CA MET A 202 -7.43 -9.96 -0.12
C MET A 202 -6.13 -10.48 0.51
N GLN A 203 -5.10 -10.66 -0.31
CA GLN A 203 -3.80 -11.18 0.11
C GLN A 203 -2.67 -10.20 -0.10
N LYS A 204 -2.76 -9.37 -1.14
CA LYS A 204 -1.71 -8.44 -1.51
C LYS A 204 -2.27 -7.06 -1.81
N VAL A 205 -1.70 -6.03 -1.15
CA VAL A 205 -2.12 -4.64 -1.29
C VAL A 205 -0.90 -3.74 -1.44
N GLN A 206 -0.93 -2.89 -2.46
CA GLN A 206 0.10 -1.90 -2.72
C GLN A 206 -0.51 -0.49 -2.68
N LEU A 207 0.00 0.33 -1.75
CA LEU A 207 -0.44 1.71 -1.49
C LEU A 207 0.74 2.69 -1.53
N ALA A 208 1.80 2.35 -2.27
CA ALA A 208 2.98 3.20 -2.35
C ALA A 208 2.68 4.56 -3.00
N GLY A 209 3.33 5.63 -2.52
CA GLY A 209 3.27 6.95 -3.16
C GLY A 209 1.90 7.63 -3.13
N ASN A 210 1.12 7.40 -2.08
CA ASN A 210 -0.25 7.91 -1.99
C ASN A 210 -0.43 9.12 -1.07
N GLY A 211 0.67 9.70 -0.54
CA GLY A 211 0.60 10.82 0.40
C GLY A 211 -0.08 10.46 1.72
N LEU A 212 0.13 9.22 2.19
CA LEU A 212 -0.40 8.77 3.47
C LEU A 212 0.41 9.38 4.61
N GLU A 213 -0.25 10.13 5.46
CA GLU A 213 0.30 10.82 6.63
C GLU A 213 -0.13 10.13 7.94
N GLU A 214 0.11 10.77 9.07
CA GLU A 214 -0.23 10.26 10.40
C GLU A 214 -1.71 9.92 10.58
N GLN A 215 -2.61 10.68 9.92
CA GLN A 215 -4.06 10.41 10.00
C GLN A 215 -4.42 9.06 9.37
N ALA A 216 -3.68 8.63 8.34
CA ALA A 216 -3.88 7.34 7.71
C ALA A 216 -3.42 6.17 8.59
N ALA A 217 -2.49 6.41 9.52
CA ALA A 217 -1.92 5.37 10.36
C ALA A 217 -2.96 4.67 11.25
N GLN A 218 -3.98 5.40 11.71
CA GLN A 218 -5.07 4.81 12.50
C GLN A 218 -5.84 3.75 11.69
N TYR A 219 -6.22 4.07 10.45
CA TYR A 219 -6.94 3.14 9.58
C TYR A 219 -6.09 1.94 9.17
N LEU A 220 -4.78 2.17 8.94
CA LEU A 220 -3.82 1.10 8.66
C LEU A 220 -3.62 0.18 9.88
N ALA A 221 -3.61 0.74 11.09
CA ALA A 221 -3.52 -0.03 12.33
C ALA A 221 -4.78 -0.90 12.52
N GLU A 222 -5.98 -0.35 12.29
CA GLU A 222 -7.24 -1.10 12.32
C GLU A 222 -7.24 -2.24 11.29
N LEU A 223 -6.72 -1.98 10.07
CA LEU A 223 -6.54 -3.02 9.06
C LEU A 223 -5.60 -4.14 9.55
N LEU A 224 -4.44 -3.79 10.11
CA LEU A 224 -3.49 -4.76 10.62
C LEU A 224 -4.06 -5.62 11.75
N LEU A 225 -4.88 -5.04 12.63
CA LEU A 225 -5.52 -5.74 13.74
C LEU A 225 -6.64 -6.67 13.27
N ALA A 226 -7.42 -6.27 12.26
CA ALA A 226 -8.61 -7.00 11.85
C ALA A 226 -8.36 -8.02 10.74
N HIS A 227 -7.40 -7.78 9.83
CA HIS A 227 -7.24 -8.58 8.63
C HIS A 227 -6.14 -9.64 8.75
N THR A 228 -6.53 -10.90 8.96
CA THR A 228 -5.58 -12.03 9.11
C THR A 228 -5.17 -12.68 7.78
N GLY A 229 -5.89 -12.43 6.70
CA GLY A 229 -5.63 -12.99 5.36
C GLY A 229 -4.58 -12.23 4.55
N LEU A 230 -4.30 -10.95 4.88
CA LEU A 230 -3.34 -10.12 4.17
C LEU A 230 -1.92 -10.63 4.40
N LYS A 231 -1.19 -10.90 3.31
CA LYS A 231 0.17 -11.45 3.33
C LYS A 231 1.23 -10.44 2.95
N PHE A 232 0.89 -9.50 2.08
CA PHE A 232 1.79 -8.48 1.57
C PHE A 232 1.14 -7.10 1.66
N LEU A 233 1.87 -6.14 2.25
CA LEU A 233 1.46 -4.74 2.32
C LEU A 233 2.62 -3.82 1.97
N ASP A 234 2.43 -2.99 0.94
CA ASP A 234 3.40 -1.96 0.54
C ASP A 234 2.85 -0.57 0.87
N LEU A 235 3.51 0.10 1.79
CA LEU A 235 3.25 1.48 2.24
C LEU A 235 4.42 2.42 1.93
N SER A 236 5.32 2.02 1.03
CA SER A 236 6.51 2.80 0.70
C SER A 236 6.18 4.14 0.03
N TYR A 237 7.15 5.06 0.03
CA TYR A 237 7.00 6.38 -0.60
C TYR A 237 5.81 7.20 -0.11
N ASN A 238 5.49 7.09 1.19
CA ASN A 238 4.45 7.88 1.84
C ASN A 238 5.06 8.90 2.83
N GLN A 239 4.24 9.49 3.68
CA GLN A 239 4.64 10.53 4.64
C GLN A 239 4.36 10.10 6.08
N LEU A 240 4.42 8.78 6.36
CA LEU A 240 4.22 8.21 7.68
C LEU A 240 5.35 8.68 8.61
N ASN A 241 5.01 9.47 9.62
CA ASN A 241 5.93 10.09 10.56
C ASN A 241 6.05 9.32 11.89
N ASP A 242 6.63 9.95 12.92
CA ASP A 242 6.86 9.34 14.22
C ASP A 242 5.55 8.91 14.90
N GLN A 243 4.50 9.72 14.81
CA GLN A 243 3.20 9.39 15.36
C GLN A 243 2.56 8.19 14.65
N ALA A 244 2.75 8.10 13.33
CA ALA A 244 2.35 6.91 12.58
C ALA A 244 3.10 5.66 13.07
N GLY A 245 4.40 5.77 13.38
CA GLY A 245 5.19 4.68 13.93
C GLY A 245 4.71 4.23 15.31
N GLU A 246 4.35 5.18 16.17
CA GLU A 246 3.77 4.90 17.49
C GLU A 246 2.40 4.20 17.40
N THR A 247 1.62 4.48 16.35
CA THR A 247 0.32 3.85 16.09
C THR A 247 0.47 2.47 15.45
N LEU A 248 1.35 2.34 14.46
CA LEU A 248 1.53 1.09 13.70
C LEU A 248 2.31 0.03 14.48
N GLY A 249 3.22 0.43 15.38
CA GLY A 249 4.03 -0.51 16.18
C GLY A 249 3.18 -1.51 16.97
N PRO A 250 2.28 -1.06 17.85
CA PRO A 250 1.38 -1.95 18.58
C PRO A 250 0.49 -2.83 17.66
N ALA A 251 -0.02 -2.25 16.57
CA ALA A 251 -0.83 -3.00 15.61
C ALA A 251 -0.03 -4.10 14.90
N LEU A 252 1.24 -3.83 14.59
CA LEU A 252 2.15 -4.83 14.04
C LEU A 252 2.40 -5.97 15.04
N ALA A 253 2.56 -5.65 16.33
CA ALA A 253 2.76 -6.65 17.39
C ALA A 253 1.63 -7.70 17.43
N GLU A 254 0.40 -7.25 17.26
CA GLU A 254 -0.81 -8.09 17.32
C GLU A 254 -1.18 -8.72 15.97
N ASN A 255 -0.58 -8.28 14.85
CA ASN A 255 -0.92 -8.80 13.53
C ASN A 255 -0.47 -10.25 13.36
N THR A 256 -1.38 -11.11 12.91
CA THR A 256 -1.15 -12.55 12.73
C THR A 256 -1.11 -12.99 11.26
N GLY A 257 -1.34 -12.08 10.33
CA GLY A 257 -1.50 -12.40 8.90
C GLY A 257 -0.31 -12.09 8.02
N LEU A 258 0.33 -10.95 8.28
CA LEU A 258 1.29 -10.33 7.37
C LEU A 258 2.63 -11.10 7.36
N ILE A 259 3.12 -11.35 6.16
CA ILE A 259 4.39 -12.04 5.90
C ILE A 259 5.45 -11.05 5.41
N GLU A 260 5.03 -10.08 4.62
CA GLU A 260 5.92 -9.08 4.02
C GLU A 260 5.33 -7.68 4.19
N LEU A 261 6.15 -6.76 4.71
CA LEU A 261 5.82 -5.36 4.91
C LEU A 261 6.92 -4.45 4.35
N ASN A 262 6.51 -3.54 3.48
CA ASN A 262 7.38 -2.49 2.98
C ASN A 262 6.85 -1.13 3.46
N ILE A 263 7.62 -0.44 4.31
CA ILE A 263 7.39 0.94 4.76
C ILE A 263 8.60 1.85 4.45
N SER A 264 9.38 1.47 3.45
CA SER A 264 10.53 2.27 3.02
C SER A 264 10.12 3.65 2.50
N TRP A 265 11.07 4.59 2.45
CA TRP A 265 10.80 5.95 1.96
C TRP A 265 9.63 6.63 2.68
N ASN A 266 9.66 6.58 4.02
CA ASN A 266 8.76 7.29 4.92
C ASN A 266 9.55 8.18 5.88
N HIS A 267 8.91 8.68 6.92
CA HIS A 267 9.52 9.64 7.85
C HIS A 267 9.57 9.13 9.29
N LEU A 268 9.63 7.82 9.48
CA LEU A 268 9.76 7.19 10.80
C LEU A 268 11.13 7.51 11.41
N ARG A 269 11.12 8.18 12.56
CA ARG A 269 12.32 8.62 13.28
C ARG A 269 12.13 8.40 14.78
N GLY A 270 13.13 8.71 15.58
CA GLY A 270 13.07 8.83 17.03
C GLY A 270 12.08 7.89 17.73
N PRO A 271 11.07 8.42 18.42
CA PRO A 271 10.08 7.63 19.16
C PRO A 271 9.28 6.67 18.29
N GLY A 272 8.87 7.11 17.08
CA GLY A 272 8.12 6.29 16.15
C GLY A 272 8.90 5.08 15.65
N ALA A 273 10.18 5.26 15.33
CA ALA A 273 11.07 4.17 14.94
C ALA A 273 11.25 3.15 16.07
N ILE A 274 11.39 3.63 17.32
CA ILE A 274 11.51 2.76 18.49
C ILE A 274 10.22 1.99 18.76
N ALA A 275 9.06 2.65 18.67
CA ALA A 275 7.76 2.01 18.87
C ALA A 275 7.50 0.93 17.80
N PHE A 276 7.85 1.23 16.55
CA PHE A 276 7.75 0.27 15.45
C PHE A 276 8.67 -0.94 15.65
N ALA A 277 9.91 -0.73 16.09
CA ALA A 277 10.85 -1.82 16.39
C ALA A 277 10.36 -2.72 17.54
N ARG A 278 9.69 -2.16 18.54
CA ARG A 278 9.04 -2.94 19.62
C ARG A 278 7.88 -3.78 19.07
N GLY A 279 7.13 -3.24 18.11
CA GLY A 279 6.12 -4.03 17.39
C GLY A 279 6.73 -5.23 16.68
N LEU A 280 7.86 -5.03 16.01
CA LEU A 280 8.61 -6.11 15.38
C LEU A 280 9.12 -7.15 16.39
N GLU A 281 9.56 -6.71 17.57
CA GLU A 281 10.01 -7.61 18.64
C GLU A 281 8.92 -8.62 19.04
N ALA A 282 7.68 -8.16 19.16
CA ALA A 282 6.54 -8.97 19.57
C ALA A 282 5.91 -9.78 18.42
N ASN A 283 6.08 -9.35 17.16
CA ASN A 283 5.47 -10.03 16.02
C ASN A 283 6.17 -11.36 15.71
N ILE A 284 5.37 -12.43 15.54
CA ILE A 284 5.85 -13.78 15.28
C ILE A 284 5.46 -14.33 13.88
N PHE A 285 5.05 -13.46 12.96
CA PHE A 285 4.58 -13.86 11.62
C PHE A 285 5.36 -13.21 10.49
N LEU A 286 5.83 -11.97 10.67
CA LEU A 286 6.49 -11.18 9.64
C LEU A 286 7.87 -11.76 9.32
N ARG A 287 8.10 -12.08 8.04
CA ARG A 287 9.35 -12.67 7.56
C ARG A 287 10.21 -11.69 6.79
N VAL A 288 9.59 -10.76 6.06
CA VAL A 288 10.28 -9.80 5.21
C VAL A 288 9.86 -8.38 5.61
N LEU A 289 10.84 -7.55 5.95
CA LEU A 289 10.62 -6.17 6.36
C LEU A 289 11.57 -5.22 5.63
N ASP A 290 11.00 -4.24 4.93
CA ASP A 290 11.76 -3.11 4.38
C ASP A 290 11.40 -1.82 5.11
N ILE A 291 12.36 -1.29 5.88
CA ILE A 291 12.30 -0.01 6.60
C ILE A 291 13.35 0.99 6.06
N SER A 292 13.90 0.73 4.89
CA SER A 292 14.93 1.57 4.30
C SER A 292 14.45 3.00 4.00
N TYR A 293 15.37 3.93 3.84
CA TYR A 293 15.06 5.33 3.52
C TYR A 293 14.06 5.99 4.49
N ASN A 294 14.18 5.69 5.77
CA ASN A 294 13.51 6.36 6.87
C ASN A 294 14.53 7.19 7.67
N GLY A 295 14.27 7.47 8.89
CA GLY A 295 15.16 8.21 9.77
C GLY A 295 15.39 7.51 11.10
N PHE A 296 15.49 6.17 11.12
CA PHE A 296 15.64 5.38 12.33
C PHE A 296 16.81 5.84 13.22
N GLY A 297 17.94 6.23 12.61
CA GLY A 297 19.13 6.65 13.33
C GLY A 297 19.65 5.59 14.29
N ASP A 298 20.58 5.97 15.17
CA ASP A 298 21.15 5.06 16.16
C ASP A 298 20.14 4.56 17.20
N PRO A 299 19.21 5.40 17.70
CA PRO A 299 18.18 4.92 18.62
C PRO A 299 17.25 3.86 18.03
N GLY A 300 16.76 4.07 16.80
CA GLY A 300 15.95 3.08 16.08
C GLY A 300 16.73 1.83 15.77
N ALA A 301 17.98 1.96 15.31
CA ALA A 301 18.87 0.83 15.07
C ALA A 301 19.14 -0.01 16.33
N SER A 302 19.27 0.66 17.48
CA SER A 302 19.41 -0.01 18.77
C SER A 302 18.14 -0.80 19.12
N ALA A 303 16.96 -0.20 18.92
CA ALA A 303 15.69 -0.87 19.17
C ALA A 303 15.47 -2.08 18.23
N VAL A 304 15.82 -1.94 16.94
CA VAL A 304 15.80 -3.08 16.00
C VAL A 304 16.79 -4.16 16.43
N GLY A 305 17.98 -3.78 16.90
CA GLY A 305 18.96 -4.72 17.43
C GLY A 305 18.42 -5.52 18.63
N GLU A 306 17.73 -4.87 19.56
CA GLU A 306 17.06 -5.56 20.67
C GLU A 306 15.91 -6.46 20.19
N ALA A 307 15.09 -5.98 19.25
CA ALA A 307 14.04 -6.78 18.63
C ALA A 307 14.60 -8.08 17.99
N LEU A 308 15.72 -7.98 17.29
CA LEU A 308 16.37 -9.15 16.66
C LEU A 308 16.90 -10.18 17.66
N ARG A 309 17.09 -9.83 18.94
CA ARG A 309 17.54 -10.79 19.96
C ARG A 309 16.47 -11.81 20.31
N THR A 310 15.21 -11.41 20.24
CA THR A 310 14.04 -12.21 20.63
C THR A 310 13.20 -12.65 19.45
N ASN A 311 13.14 -11.86 18.40
CA ASN A 311 12.43 -12.23 17.18
C ASN A 311 13.14 -13.39 16.48
N ASN A 312 12.43 -14.48 16.32
CA ASN A 312 12.93 -15.74 15.73
C ASN A 312 12.15 -16.12 14.45
N VAL A 313 11.58 -15.14 13.75
CA VAL A 313 10.73 -15.36 12.56
C VAL A 313 11.22 -14.55 11.37
N LEU A 314 11.75 -13.34 11.60
CA LEU A 314 12.21 -12.47 10.54
C LEU A 314 13.38 -13.10 9.78
N GLU A 315 13.23 -13.19 8.45
CA GLU A 315 14.20 -13.81 7.53
C GLU A 315 14.97 -12.77 6.72
N GLU A 316 14.29 -11.68 6.32
CA GLU A 316 14.89 -10.61 5.52
C GLU A 316 14.59 -9.23 6.13
N LEU A 317 15.62 -8.42 6.25
CA LEU A 317 15.53 -7.06 6.76
C LEU A 317 16.33 -6.09 5.90
N ASN A 318 15.67 -5.03 5.43
CA ASN A 318 16.31 -3.91 4.76
C ASN A 318 16.27 -2.67 5.67
N VAL A 319 17.43 -2.24 6.14
CA VAL A 319 17.60 -1.04 7.00
C VAL A 319 18.42 0.06 6.32
N SER A 320 18.63 -0.03 5.02
CA SER A 320 19.50 0.89 4.30
C SER A 320 19.03 2.34 4.38
N ASN A 321 19.95 3.29 4.29
CA ASN A 321 19.66 4.73 4.25
C ASN A 321 18.84 5.27 5.44
N ASN A 322 19.10 4.76 6.65
CA ASN A 322 18.39 5.16 7.88
C ASN A 322 19.19 6.08 8.79
N ARG A 323 20.28 6.71 8.30
CA ARG A 323 21.17 7.58 9.09
C ARG A 323 21.77 6.86 10.31
N ILE A 324 22.06 5.57 10.16
CA ILE A 324 22.67 4.74 11.21
C ILE A 324 24.18 5.00 11.19
N SER A 325 24.75 5.39 12.32
CA SER A 325 26.20 5.53 12.49
C SER A 325 26.84 4.20 12.94
N ALA A 326 28.16 4.20 13.14
CA ALA A 326 28.86 3.05 13.69
C ALA A 326 28.30 2.59 15.05
N VAL A 327 27.76 3.51 15.87
CA VAL A 327 27.16 3.19 17.18
C VAL A 327 25.87 2.38 16.99
N GLY A 328 24.96 2.85 16.11
CA GLY A 328 23.74 2.12 15.78
C GLY A 328 24.01 0.78 15.14
N ALA A 329 24.99 0.74 14.24
CA ALA A 329 25.42 -0.50 13.58
C ALA A 329 25.98 -1.53 14.58
N LEU A 330 26.75 -1.08 15.59
CA LEU A 330 27.22 -1.94 16.68
C LEU A 330 26.05 -2.52 17.49
N SER A 331 25.04 -1.72 17.73
CA SER A 331 23.82 -2.17 18.44
C SER A 331 23.05 -3.21 17.63
N LEU A 332 22.87 -3.01 16.33
CA LEU A 332 22.34 -4.04 15.42
C LEU A 332 23.18 -5.31 15.43
N GLY A 333 24.50 -5.18 15.35
CA GLY A 333 25.44 -6.31 15.40
C GLY A 333 25.32 -7.16 16.65
N ARG A 334 25.03 -6.54 17.81
CA ARG A 334 24.78 -7.27 19.08
C ARG A 334 23.50 -8.12 18.98
N GLY A 335 22.43 -7.61 18.38
CA GLY A 335 21.21 -8.37 18.11
C GLY A 335 21.47 -9.52 17.16
N LEU A 336 22.11 -9.22 16.03
CA LEU A 336 22.47 -10.21 15.01
C LEU A 336 23.33 -11.36 15.56
N ARG A 337 24.20 -11.10 16.51
CA ARG A 337 25.07 -12.13 17.09
C ARG A 337 24.31 -13.28 17.75
N VAL A 338 23.10 -13.04 18.23
CA VAL A 338 22.26 -14.06 18.89
C VAL A 338 21.08 -14.49 18.04
N ASN A 339 20.71 -13.72 17.02
CA ASN A 339 19.65 -14.07 16.10
C ASN A 339 20.06 -15.26 15.20
N GLN A 340 19.16 -16.22 15.00
CA GLN A 340 19.42 -17.44 14.23
C GLN A 340 18.52 -17.57 12.98
N THR A 341 17.61 -16.63 12.76
CA THR A 341 16.59 -16.74 11.71
C THR A 341 16.83 -15.80 10.55
N LEU A 342 17.45 -14.65 10.79
CA LEU A 342 17.71 -13.67 9.74
C LEU A 342 18.73 -14.22 8.73
N ARG A 343 18.32 -14.29 7.47
CA ARG A 343 19.11 -14.83 6.35
C ARG A 343 19.67 -13.75 5.45
N SER A 344 18.96 -12.62 5.35
CA SER A 344 19.36 -11.50 4.51
C SER A 344 19.22 -10.19 5.28
N LEU A 345 20.34 -9.46 5.38
CA LEU A 345 20.36 -8.08 5.80
C LEU A 345 20.79 -7.23 4.61
N VAL A 346 19.86 -6.41 4.12
CA VAL A 346 20.14 -5.54 2.98
C VAL A 346 20.67 -4.21 3.46
N GLU A 347 21.85 -3.89 3.02
CA GLU A 347 22.55 -2.61 2.97
C GLU A 347 22.42 -1.68 4.18
N ILE A 348 23.42 -1.72 5.03
CA ILE A 348 23.72 -0.60 5.92
C ILE A 348 24.69 0.30 5.18
N GLN A 349 24.27 1.50 4.75
CA GLN A 349 25.21 2.52 4.30
C GLN A 349 25.97 3.03 5.52
N VAL A 350 27.19 2.56 5.67
CA VAL A 350 28.09 3.04 6.69
C VAL A 350 29.44 3.31 6.05
N ASN A 351 30.11 4.35 6.51
CA ASN A 351 31.46 4.71 6.12
C ASN A 351 32.44 3.52 6.29
N ARG A 352 33.64 3.62 5.76
CA ARG A 352 34.69 2.58 5.75
C ARG A 352 34.91 1.84 7.08
N GLU A 353 34.59 2.45 8.21
CA GLU A 353 34.62 1.86 9.57
C GLU A 353 33.66 0.67 9.75
N PHE A 354 32.68 0.53 8.85
CA PHE A 354 31.69 -0.55 8.93
C PHE A 354 32.14 -1.82 8.18
N ASP A 355 33.08 -1.74 7.27
CA ASP A 355 33.61 -2.91 6.59
C ASP A 355 34.27 -3.86 7.61
N ASP A 356 34.89 -3.30 8.66
CA ASP A 356 35.46 -4.06 9.77
C ASP A 356 34.38 -4.69 10.64
N LEU A 357 33.27 -3.98 10.89
CA LEU A 357 32.15 -4.51 11.66
C LEU A 357 31.38 -5.57 10.84
N ALA A 358 31.13 -5.34 9.55
CA ALA A 358 30.52 -6.31 8.65
C ALA A 358 31.36 -7.60 8.57
N SER A 359 32.68 -7.46 8.55
CA SER A 359 33.62 -8.60 8.60
C SER A 359 33.54 -9.33 9.92
N SER A 360 33.42 -8.61 11.04
CA SER A 360 33.24 -9.18 12.39
C SER A 360 31.89 -9.89 12.54
N VAL A 361 30.82 -9.32 12.00
CA VAL A 361 29.46 -9.95 12.00
C VAL A 361 29.45 -11.19 11.10
N LYS A 362 30.08 -11.15 9.92
CA LYS A 362 30.20 -12.32 9.04
C LYS A 362 31.01 -13.47 9.68
N ALA A 363 32.01 -13.14 10.49
CA ALA A 363 32.78 -14.14 11.22
C ALA A 363 31.92 -14.89 12.26
N VAL A 364 30.89 -14.23 12.82
CA VAL A 364 29.98 -14.81 13.82
C VAL A 364 28.77 -15.47 13.17
N LEU A 365 28.33 -14.97 12.02
CA LEU A 365 27.16 -15.47 11.26
C LEU A 365 27.54 -15.74 9.81
N PRO A 366 28.24 -16.83 9.52
CA PRO A 366 28.75 -17.13 8.17
C PRO A 366 27.65 -17.34 7.12
N GLY A 367 26.41 -17.60 7.54
CA GLY A 367 25.24 -17.74 6.66
C GLY A 367 24.50 -16.43 6.36
N LEU A 368 24.86 -15.31 7.01
CA LEU A 368 24.19 -14.03 6.80
C LEU A 368 24.71 -13.33 5.53
N CYS A 369 23.81 -13.09 4.59
CA CYS A 369 24.10 -12.28 3.41
C CYS A 369 24.03 -10.80 3.74
N ILE A 370 25.17 -10.12 3.92
CA ILE A 370 25.26 -8.67 4.08
C ILE A 370 25.53 -8.05 2.72
N LYS A 371 24.56 -7.29 2.18
CA LYS A 371 24.71 -6.54 0.93
C LYS A 371 25.11 -5.11 1.26
N THR A 372 26.32 -4.69 0.90
CA THR A 372 26.81 -3.31 1.05
C THR A 372 26.63 -2.51 -0.23
N ALA A 373 26.71 -1.16 -0.15
CA ALA A 373 26.57 -0.28 -1.30
C ALA A 373 27.49 -0.62 -2.48
N ALA A 374 28.68 -1.16 -2.21
CA ALA A 374 29.63 -1.61 -3.23
C ALA A 374 29.06 -2.74 -4.12
N HIS A 375 28.29 -3.66 -3.56
CA HIS A 375 27.66 -4.77 -4.30
C HIS A 375 26.52 -4.30 -5.21
N ARG A 376 25.89 -3.16 -4.91
CA ARG A 376 24.81 -2.59 -5.75
C ARG A 376 25.30 -2.10 -7.11
N VAL A 377 26.55 -1.65 -7.19
CA VAL A 377 27.17 -1.21 -8.46
C VAL A 377 27.41 -2.41 -9.39
N GLU A 378 27.78 -3.56 -8.85
CA GLU A 378 27.96 -4.79 -9.64
C GLU A 378 26.61 -5.35 -10.13
N TYR A 379 25.56 -5.32 -9.28
CA TYR A 379 24.23 -5.79 -9.66
C TYR A 379 23.60 -4.94 -10.78
N LYS A 380 23.78 -3.61 -10.75
CA LYS A 380 23.38 -2.73 -11.85
C LYS A 380 24.18 -2.98 -13.13
N LYS A 381 25.44 -3.35 -13.03
CA LYS A 381 26.25 -3.73 -14.19
C LYS A 381 25.81 -5.07 -14.80
N GLN A 382 25.30 -6.00 -14.01
CA GLN A 382 24.80 -7.29 -14.50
C GLN A 382 23.40 -7.22 -15.12
N LEU A 383 22.56 -6.24 -14.72
CA LEU A 383 21.20 -6.05 -15.27
C LEU A 383 21.17 -5.17 -16.55
N LEU A 384 22.25 -4.46 -16.88
CA LEU A 384 22.31 -3.58 -18.05
C LEU A 384 22.53 -4.25 -19.43
N PRO A 385 22.95 -5.52 -19.60
CA PRO A 385 23.11 -6.12 -20.92
C PRO A 385 21.82 -6.59 -21.59
N VAL A 386 20.67 -6.64 -20.91
CA VAL A 386 19.45 -7.26 -21.48
C VAL A 386 18.62 -6.30 -22.34
N PHE A 387 18.92 -4.97 -22.33
CA PHE A 387 18.15 -3.98 -23.10
C PHE A 387 18.87 -3.36 -24.31
N ARG A 388 19.95 -3.98 -24.82
CA ARG A 388 20.59 -3.52 -26.05
C ARG A 388 20.71 -4.65 -27.08
N SER A 389 19.62 -5.08 -27.66
CA SER A 389 19.61 -5.74 -28.99
C SER A 389 18.20 -5.86 -29.53
N SER A 390 17.70 -4.76 -30.11
CA SER A 390 16.71 -4.81 -31.19
C SER A 390 16.69 -3.45 -31.90
N GLN A 391 17.74 -3.16 -32.66
CA GLN A 391 17.60 -2.26 -33.82
C GLN A 391 17.33 -3.14 -35.05
N PRO A 392 16.32 -2.82 -35.88
CA PRO A 392 16.12 -3.54 -37.13
C PRO A 392 17.21 -3.17 -38.11
N ALA A 393 17.79 -4.21 -38.74
CA ALA A 393 18.76 -4.10 -39.80
C ALA A 393 18.15 -3.32 -40.97
N SER A 394 18.83 -2.28 -41.41
CA SER A 394 18.57 -1.55 -42.66
C SER A 394 18.73 -2.49 -43.83
N ALA A 395 17.73 -2.53 -44.73
CA ALA A 395 17.78 -3.24 -45.99
C ALA A 395 18.87 -2.66 -46.94
N PRO A 396 19.60 -3.49 -47.69
CA PRO A 396 20.48 -3.00 -48.73
C PRO A 396 19.70 -2.62 -50.00
N LYS A 397 20.32 -1.67 -50.72
CA LYS A 397 19.86 -1.08 -51.99
C LYS A 397 19.65 -2.12 -53.07
#